data_3a274ad7f47d42cb7de6262c6d26b56d
#
_entry.id   3a274ad7f47d42cb7de6262c6d26b56d
#
_cell.length_a   1.000
_cell.length_b   1.000
_cell.length_c   1.000
_cell.angle_alpha   90.00
_cell.angle_beta   90.00
_cell.angle_gamma   90.00
#
_symmetry.space_group_name_H-M   'P 1'
#
loop_
_entity.id
_entity.type
_entity.pdbx_description
1 polymer ?
#
loop_
_entity_poly.entity_id
_entity_poly.type
_entity_poly.pdbx_seq_one_letter_code
_entity_poly.pdbx_strand_id
1 'polypeptide(L)'
;MDMKKNPFSLHVNVGDFIPATDAEKEYMVQMRPSTTFFKDGMKRLVKNRIAFASLIIIILITLASIVIPFFWPYKYDAMLGIRPGKPVDKSYNNLAPFEYGKTELKKIENGEKVFPHVFGTDSSGRDYFIRVVY
;
A
#
# COMPACT_ATOMS: atom_id res chain seq x y z
N MET A 1 -21.37 -51.93 43.50
CA MET A 1 -19.90 -51.92 43.50
C MET A 1 -19.47 -51.29 42.16
N ASP A 2 -19.33 -49.95 42.14
CA ASP A 2 -19.01 -49.23 40.91
C ASP A 2 -17.54 -49.48 40.54
N MET A 3 -17.34 -50.26 39.51
CA MET A 3 -16.02 -50.44 38.92
C MET A 3 -15.59 -49.12 38.27
N LYS A 4 -14.63 -48.42 38.87
CA LYS A 4 -13.98 -47.27 38.28
C LYS A 4 -13.49 -47.66 36.88
N LYS A 5 -14.11 -47.10 35.82
CA LYS A 5 -13.64 -47.26 34.46
C LYS A 5 -12.21 -46.72 34.33
N ASN A 6 -11.27 -47.59 33.98
CA ASN A 6 -9.92 -47.17 33.69
C ASN A 6 -9.92 -46.38 32.37
N PRO A 7 -9.53 -45.10 32.36
CA PRO A 7 -9.59 -44.28 31.15
C PRO A 7 -8.75 -44.79 30.00
N PHE A 8 -7.85 -45.75 30.23
CA PHE A 8 -7.00 -46.37 29.21
C PHE A 8 -7.44 -47.77 28.79
N SER A 9 -8.62 -48.26 29.25
CA SER A 9 -9.15 -49.56 28.87
C SER A 9 -9.93 -49.44 27.56
N LEU A 10 -9.57 -50.25 26.55
CA LEU A 10 -10.29 -50.38 25.29
C LEU A 10 -11.57 -51.22 25.40
N HIS A 11 -12.09 -51.43 26.60
CA HIS A 11 -13.38 -52.12 26.79
C HIS A 11 -14.54 -51.21 26.36
N VAL A 12 -15.00 -51.41 25.15
CA VAL A 12 -16.16 -50.72 24.55
C VAL A 12 -17.40 -51.57 24.93
N ASN A 13 -18.37 -50.97 25.60
CA ASN A 13 -19.63 -51.64 25.94
C ASN A 13 -20.57 -51.62 24.68
N VAL A 14 -21.42 -52.62 24.57
CA VAL A 14 -22.42 -52.65 23.48
C VAL A 14 -23.32 -51.43 23.47
N GLY A 15 -23.53 -50.78 24.64
CA GLY A 15 -24.25 -49.50 24.74
C GLY A 15 -23.54 -48.30 24.12
N ASP A 16 -22.24 -48.38 23.87
CA ASP A 16 -21.48 -47.29 23.25
C ASP A 16 -21.72 -47.23 21.72
N PHE A 17 -22.44 -48.28 21.15
CA PHE A 17 -22.83 -48.35 19.73
C PHE A 17 -24.29 -47.97 19.49
N ILE A 18 -24.95 -47.33 20.43
CA ILE A 18 -26.30 -46.79 20.20
C ILE A 18 -26.18 -45.66 19.16
N PRO A 19 -27.03 -45.63 18.10
CA PRO A 19 -27.02 -44.55 17.13
C PRO A 19 -27.19 -43.19 17.82
N ALA A 20 -26.36 -42.25 17.50
CA ALA A 20 -26.42 -40.88 18.05
C ALA A 20 -27.80 -40.28 17.79
N THR A 21 -28.34 -39.60 18.79
CA THR A 21 -29.61 -38.87 18.71
C THR A 21 -29.51 -37.76 17.65
N ASP A 22 -30.66 -37.30 17.12
CA ASP A 22 -30.66 -36.26 16.07
C ASP A 22 -30.04 -34.95 16.59
N ALA A 23 -30.16 -34.64 17.88
CA ALA A 23 -29.49 -33.50 18.54
C ALA A 23 -27.95 -33.64 18.54
N GLU A 24 -27.43 -34.85 18.73
CA GLU A 24 -25.98 -35.10 18.69
C GLU A 24 -25.46 -35.10 17.24
N LYS A 25 -26.30 -35.49 16.26
CA LYS A 25 -25.97 -35.39 14.84
C LYS A 25 -25.92 -33.93 14.38
N GLU A 26 -26.83 -33.07 14.83
CA GLU A 26 -26.80 -31.63 14.54
C GLU A 26 -25.53 -30.96 15.05
N TYR A 27 -25.00 -31.36 16.19
CA TYR A 27 -23.72 -30.89 16.72
C TYR A 27 -22.54 -31.22 15.78
N MET A 28 -22.55 -32.38 15.11
CA MET A 28 -21.50 -32.76 14.15
C MET A 28 -21.64 -32.09 12.78
N VAL A 29 -22.80 -31.59 12.42
CA VAL A 29 -23.09 -31.02 11.08
C VAL A 29 -22.83 -29.51 11.01
N GLN A 30 -22.36 -28.86 12.04
CA GLN A 30 -21.90 -27.47 11.93
C GLN A 30 -20.58 -27.37 11.09
N MET A 31 -20.68 -27.82 9.85
CA MET A 31 -19.66 -27.47 8.88
C MET A 31 -19.68 -25.96 8.69
N ARG A 32 -18.53 -25.32 8.92
CA ARG A 32 -18.35 -23.90 8.58
C ARG A 32 -18.78 -23.71 7.11
N PRO A 33 -19.62 -22.70 6.81
CA PRO A 33 -19.99 -22.43 5.44
C PRO A 33 -18.72 -22.28 4.61
N SER A 34 -18.67 -22.95 3.45
CA SER A 34 -17.51 -22.91 2.56
C SER A 34 -17.29 -21.45 2.12
N THR A 35 -16.25 -20.82 2.65
CA THR A 35 -15.86 -19.47 2.26
C THR A 35 -14.71 -19.57 1.27
N THR A 36 -14.77 -18.80 0.20
CA THR A 36 -13.64 -18.67 -0.73
C THR A 36 -12.41 -18.20 0.04
N PHE A 37 -11.25 -18.79 -0.23
CA PHE A 37 -9.97 -18.47 0.41
C PHE A 37 -9.71 -16.94 0.49
N PHE A 38 -10.00 -16.23 -0.60
CA PHE A 38 -9.87 -14.78 -0.66
C PHE A 38 -10.79 -14.05 0.34
N LYS A 39 -12.05 -14.51 0.47
CA LYS A 39 -13.02 -13.90 1.39
C LYS A 39 -12.63 -14.10 2.85
N ASP A 40 -12.11 -15.28 3.20
CA ASP A 40 -11.62 -15.54 4.57
C ASP A 40 -10.36 -14.75 4.88
N GLY A 41 -9.42 -14.68 3.93
CA GLY A 41 -8.22 -13.84 4.05
C GLY A 41 -8.56 -12.37 4.25
N MET A 42 -9.48 -11.82 3.48
CA MET A 42 -9.92 -10.43 3.60
C MET A 42 -10.62 -10.16 4.94
N LYS A 43 -11.46 -11.06 5.42
CA LYS A 43 -12.08 -10.94 6.74
C LYS A 43 -11.05 -10.89 7.88
N ARG A 44 -10.01 -11.73 7.81
CA ARG A 44 -8.92 -11.74 8.80
C ARG A 44 -8.09 -10.46 8.73
N LEU A 45 -7.82 -9.97 7.53
CA LEU A 45 -7.05 -8.75 7.30
C LEU A 45 -7.79 -7.52 7.87
N VAL A 46 -9.09 -7.38 7.59
CA VAL A 46 -9.92 -6.28 8.13
C VAL A 46 -10.03 -6.35 9.67
N LYS A 47 -10.02 -7.55 10.24
CA LYS A 47 -10.05 -7.72 11.71
C LYS A 47 -8.76 -7.22 12.37
N ASN A 48 -7.63 -7.28 11.68
CA ASN A 48 -6.36 -6.75 12.16
C ASN A 48 -6.21 -5.28 11.73
N ARG A 49 -6.40 -4.35 12.66
CA ARG A 49 -6.36 -2.90 12.42
C ARG A 49 -5.04 -2.43 11.80
N ILE A 50 -3.91 -3.00 12.25
CA ILE A 50 -2.57 -2.64 11.75
C ILE A 50 -2.41 -3.11 10.30
N ALA A 51 -2.77 -4.36 10.00
CA ALA A 51 -2.70 -4.91 8.65
C ALA A 51 -3.66 -4.18 7.69
N PHE A 52 -4.82 -3.78 8.14
CA PHE A 52 -5.77 -2.99 7.34
C PHE A 52 -5.25 -1.58 7.06
N ALA A 53 -4.68 -0.91 8.07
CA ALA A 53 -4.07 0.40 7.90
C ALA A 53 -2.89 0.36 6.91
N SER A 54 -2.01 -0.65 6.99
CA SER A 54 -0.89 -0.80 6.05
C SER A 54 -1.37 -1.06 4.62
N LEU A 55 -2.45 -1.83 4.44
CA LEU A 55 -3.06 -2.02 3.11
C LEU A 55 -3.55 -0.70 2.51
N ILE A 56 -4.23 0.13 3.32
CA ILE A 56 -4.69 1.45 2.87
C ILE A 56 -3.51 2.32 2.44
N ILE A 57 -2.43 2.36 3.24
CA ILE A 57 -1.23 3.15 2.92
C ILE A 57 -0.62 2.68 1.59
N ILE A 58 -0.49 1.37 1.38
CA ILE A 58 0.04 0.81 0.13
C ILE A 58 -0.82 1.22 -1.07
N ILE A 59 -2.14 1.13 -0.93
CA ILE A 59 -3.07 1.54 -2.00
C ILE A 59 -2.92 3.03 -2.29
N LEU A 60 -2.83 3.87 -1.26
CA LEU A 60 -2.66 5.33 -1.44
C LEU A 60 -1.34 5.67 -2.13
N ILE A 61 -0.23 5.03 -1.74
CA ILE A 61 1.07 5.25 -2.38
C ILE A 61 1.02 4.80 -3.85
N THR A 62 0.43 3.65 -4.13
CA THR A 62 0.29 3.13 -5.50
C THR A 62 -0.56 4.06 -6.36
N LEU A 63 -1.69 4.54 -5.85
CA LEU A 63 -2.54 5.50 -6.56
C LEU A 63 -1.81 6.83 -6.77
N ALA A 64 -1.11 7.33 -5.76
CA ALA A 64 -0.32 8.55 -5.86
C ALA A 64 0.78 8.43 -6.94
N SER A 65 1.50 7.31 -6.99
CA SER A 65 2.52 7.04 -8.01
C SER A 65 1.97 7.05 -9.44
N ILE A 66 0.73 6.65 -9.64
CA ILE A 66 0.08 6.68 -10.96
C ILE A 66 -0.46 8.07 -11.28
N VAL A 67 -1.10 8.73 -10.32
CA VAL A 67 -1.85 9.98 -10.54
C VAL A 67 -0.92 11.20 -10.60
N ILE A 68 0.06 11.29 -9.70
CA ILE A 68 0.94 12.47 -9.59
C ILE A 68 1.64 12.80 -10.93
N PRO A 69 2.23 11.85 -11.69
CA PRO A 69 2.91 12.17 -12.96
C PRO A 69 2.01 12.84 -13.99
N PHE A 70 0.69 12.63 -13.96
CA PHE A 70 -0.25 13.27 -14.90
C PHE A 70 -0.53 14.74 -14.56
N PHE A 71 -0.46 15.10 -13.29
CA PHE A 71 -0.78 16.47 -12.83
C PHE A 71 0.48 17.29 -12.53
N TRP A 72 1.65 16.65 -12.42
CA TRP A 72 2.89 17.35 -12.12
C TRP A 72 3.40 18.13 -13.31
N PRO A 73 3.79 19.41 -13.16
CA PRO A 73 4.21 20.26 -14.28
C PRO A 73 5.56 19.87 -14.85
N TYR A 74 6.40 19.17 -14.10
CA TYR A 74 7.72 18.73 -14.53
C TYR A 74 7.69 17.28 -14.98
N LYS A 75 8.33 16.97 -16.13
CA LYS A 75 8.49 15.59 -16.58
C LYS A 75 9.74 14.96 -15.97
N TYR A 76 9.71 13.64 -15.75
CA TYR A 76 10.80 12.91 -15.07
C TYR A 76 12.15 12.98 -15.78
N ASP A 77 12.15 13.12 -17.11
CA ASP A 77 13.33 13.19 -17.98
C ASP A 77 13.72 14.63 -18.38
N ALA A 78 12.85 15.61 -18.10
CA ALA A 78 13.05 16.99 -18.54
C ALA A 78 14.19 17.66 -17.76
N MET A 79 15.19 18.14 -18.47
CA MET A 79 16.24 19.02 -17.96
C MET A 79 15.77 20.46 -18.08
N LEU A 80 15.47 21.10 -16.95
CA LEU A 80 14.83 22.42 -16.90
C LEU A 80 15.70 23.53 -17.49
N GLY A 81 17.02 23.37 -17.40
CA GLY A 81 17.99 24.31 -17.94
C GLY A 81 18.25 24.21 -19.43
N ILE A 82 17.72 23.20 -20.13
CA ILE A 82 17.97 23.00 -21.55
C ILE A 82 16.77 23.46 -22.36
N ARG A 83 17.01 24.45 -23.24
CA ARG A 83 16.01 24.99 -24.15
C ARG A 83 16.57 24.99 -25.58
N PRO A 84 15.78 24.60 -26.62
CA PRO A 84 16.21 24.66 -28.00
C PRO A 84 16.68 26.06 -28.40
N GLY A 85 17.87 26.16 -28.97
CA GLY A 85 18.42 27.44 -29.45
C GLY A 85 18.92 28.41 -28.40
N LYS A 86 19.03 27.98 -27.10
CA LYS A 86 19.58 28.79 -26.01
C LYS A 86 20.73 28.08 -25.31
N PRO A 87 21.69 28.81 -24.73
CA PRO A 87 22.73 28.19 -23.91
C PRO A 87 22.13 27.49 -22.68
N VAL A 88 22.80 26.43 -22.24
CA VAL A 88 22.38 25.67 -21.07
C VAL A 88 22.36 26.56 -19.81
N ASP A 89 21.22 26.65 -19.19
CA ASP A 89 21.04 27.43 -17.95
C ASP A 89 21.32 26.54 -16.75
N LYS A 90 22.50 26.73 -16.15
CA LYS A 90 22.94 26.00 -14.96
C LYS A 90 22.28 26.48 -13.67
N SER A 91 21.43 27.51 -13.72
CA SER A 91 20.74 28.01 -12.51
C SER A 91 19.71 27.06 -11.95
N TYR A 92 19.35 26.02 -12.70
CA TYR A 92 18.46 24.93 -12.27
C TYR A 92 19.19 23.76 -11.61
N ASN A 93 20.53 23.76 -11.60
CA ASN A 93 21.30 22.63 -11.10
C ASN A 93 21.49 22.69 -9.58
N ASN A 94 21.31 21.54 -8.90
CA ASN A 94 21.52 21.40 -7.45
C ASN A 94 20.74 22.40 -6.59
N LEU A 95 19.52 22.71 -6.97
CA LEU A 95 18.62 23.51 -6.13
C LEU A 95 18.24 22.73 -4.88
N ALA A 96 18.22 23.41 -3.75
CA ALA A 96 17.72 22.85 -2.50
C ALA A 96 16.17 22.66 -2.55
N PRO A 97 15.58 21.86 -1.65
CA PRO A 97 14.14 21.75 -1.54
C PRO A 97 13.47 23.12 -1.40
N PHE A 98 12.44 23.35 -2.21
CA PHE A 98 11.69 24.62 -2.30
C PHE A 98 12.50 25.83 -2.78
N GLU A 99 13.72 25.65 -3.26
CA GLU A 99 14.54 26.71 -3.84
C GLU A 99 14.21 26.93 -5.32
N TYR A 100 14.31 28.19 -5.78
CA TYR A 100 14.10 28.57 -7.17
C TYR A 100 15.41 28.99 -7.82
N GLY A 101 15.61 28.59 -9.07
CA GLY A 101 16.75 29.05 -9.86
C GLY A 101 16.65 30.53 -10.23
N LYS A 102 17.79 31.17 -10.55
CA LYS A 102 17.83 32.60 -10.89
C LYS A 102 16.89 32.98 -12.03
N THR A 103 16.70 32.09 -13.00
CA THR A 103 15.76 32.30 -14.11
C THR A 103 14.31 32.20 -13.65
N GLU A 104 14.02 31.34 -12.68
CA GLU A 104 12.67 31.20 -12.10
C GLU A 104 12.31 32.38 -11.24
N LEU A 105 13.24 32.87 -10.44
CA LEU A 105 13.03 34.09 -9.66
C LEU A 105 12.65 35.28 -10.56
N LYS A 106 13.34 35.47 -11.72
CA LYS A 106 12.95 36.51 -12.68
C LYS A 106 11.56 36.32 -13.26
N LYS A 107 11.12 35.07 -13.45
CA LYS A 107 9.75 34.79 -13.90
C LYS A 107 8.73 35.14 -12.83
N ILE A 108 9.03 34.82 -11.57
CA ILE A 108 8.18 35.15 -10.42
C ILE A 108 8.08 36.68 -10.27
N GLU A 109 9.19 37.41 -10.43
CA GLU A 109 9.21 38.87 -10.43
C GLU A 109 8.35 39.46 -11.58
N ASN A 110 8.29 38.78 -12.72
CA ASN A 110 7.43 39.18 -13.84
C ASN A 110 5.95 38.74 -13.68
N GLY A 111 5.58 38.16 -12.51
CA GLY A 111 4.21 37.73 -12.21
C GLY A 111 3.84 36.35 -12.76
N GLU A 112 4.80 35.58 -13.30
CA GLU A 112 4.56 34.22 -13.74
C GLU A 112 4.49 33.27 -12.54
N LYS A 113 3.52 32.34 -12.53
CA LYS A 113 3.44 31.28 -11.52
C LYS A 113 4.46 30.19 -11.85
N VAL A 114 5.45 30.01 -11.00
CA VAL A 114 6.40 28.90 -11.07
C VAL A 114 6.10 27.91 -9.96
N PHE A 115 6.06 26.63 -10.30
CA PHE A 115 5.78 25.58 -9.34
C PHE A 115 7.05 25.24 -8.55
N PRO A 116 6.99 25.08 -7.22
CA PRO A 116 8.18 24.84 -6.40
C PRO A 116 8.77 23.45 -6.63
N HIS A 117 10.09 23.34 -6.58
CA HIS A 117 10.82 22.07 -6.55
C HIS A 117 10.80 21.47 -5.15
N VAL A 118 9.83 20.58 -4.88
CA VAL A 118 9.58 20.05 -3.51
C VAL A 118 10.83 19.38 -2.91
N PHE A 119 11.56 18.59 -3.69
CA PHE A 119 12.82 17.96 -3.26
C PHE A 119 14.05 18.58 -3.93
N GLY A 120 13.90 19.74 -4.57
CA GLY A 120 14.97 20.36 -5.31
C GLY A 120 15.26 19.67 -6.64
N THR A 121 16.47 19.95 -7.19
CA THR A 121 16.90 19.44 -8.50
C THR A 121 18.26 18.75 -8.43
N ASP A 122 18.52 17.88 -9.41
CA ASP A 122 19.81 17.21 -9.53
C ASP A 122 20.88 18.09 -10.23
N SER A 123 22.08 17.54 -10.38
CA SER A 123 23.20 18.21 -11.08
C SER A 123 22.91 18.51 -12.55
N SER A 124 21.90 17.90 -13.14
CA SER A 124 21.46 18.10 -14.52
C SER A 124 20.22 19.00 -14.63
N GLY A 125 19.74 19.56 -13.49
CA GLY A 125 18.54 20.39 -13.44
C GLY A 125 17.25 19.63 -13.66
N ARG A 126 17.16 18.36 -13.24
CA ARG A 126 15.92 17.57 -13.25
C ARG A 126 15.28 17.63 -11.88
N ASP A 127 13.96 17.67 -11.84
CA ASP A 127 13.22 17.69 -10.58
C ASP A 127 13.29 16.33 -9.86
N TYR A 128 13.72 16.32 -8.60
CA TYR A 128 13.86 15.08 -7.81
C TYR A 128 12.52 14.48 -7.43
N PHE A 129 11.50 15.31 -7.14
CA PHE A 129 10.23 14.79 -6.67
C PHE A 129 9.59 13.86 -7.70
N ILE A 130 9.47 14.31 -8.94
CA ILE A 130 8.86 13.49 -9.99
C ILE A 130 9.68 12.22 -10.29
N ARG A 131 10.99 12.25 -10.13
CA ARG A 131 11.88 11.10 -10.33
C ARG A 131 11.78 10.05 -9.24
N VAL A 132 11.36 10.44 -8.04
CA VAL A 132 11.11 9.51 -6.93
C VAL A 132 9.72 8.87 -7.05
N VAL A 133 8.76 9.63 -7.57
CA VAL A 133 7.36 9.18 -7.68
C VAL A 133 7.12 8.32 -8.92
N TYR A 134 7.82 8.60 -10.02
CA TYR A 134 7.70 7.88 -11.30
C TYR A 134 8.41 6.52 -11.26
#